data_eb4536c1fd4a1e3149a792282a926610
#
_entry.id   eb4536c1fd4a1e3149a792282a926610
#
_cell.length_a   1.000
_cell.length_b   1.000
_cell.length_c   1.000
_cell.angle_alpha   90.00
_cell.angle_beta   90.00
_cell.angle_gamma   90.00
#
_symmetry.space_group_name_H-M   'P 1'
#
loop_
_entity.id
_entity.type
_entity.pdbx_description
1 polymer ?
#
loop_
_entity_poly.entity_id
_entity_poly.type
_entity_poly.pdbx_seq_one_letter_code
_entity_poly.pdbx_strand_id
1 'polypeptide(L)'
;MITIKNLKVTVFSLFMTTAAVPAQGQDLLARQAPVDRKMKAVDSIALNRLIEQELFENPAGDLYEEWDNDLTHYNGSTIPDETTIDLRGFCMPTPSRVITSNFGARWGRQHKGLDIKVYVGDTIRAAFSGKVRIVKYEPRGYGKYVVIRHYNGLETYYGHMSAWLVNENDEVRAGDPIGLGGNTGRSTGSHLHFETRICGVALNPALMFDFRNQDVTGDFYTFHRSKYARESAQATRLRGVSGNSNNIGRFDSDEDEEDVEMAVAAPSASFTSEVHFHKVKKGETLQSIARKCHTTVDSLCKLNRIGKSIRLMPGQILKYN
;
A
#
# COMPACT_ATOMS: atom_id res chain seq x y z
N MET A 1 -77.87 -4.76 4.32
CA MET A 1 -78.43 -6.03 4.77
C MET A 1 -78.20 -7.05 3.66
N ILE A 2 -77.04 -7.76 3.69
CA ILE A 2 -76.70 -8.77 2.70
C ILE A 2 -76.18 -9.97 3.48
N THR A 3 -76.90 -11.08 3.29
CA THR A 3 -76.80 -12.33 4.03
C THR A 3 -75.69 -13.20 3.43
N ILE A 4 -74.74 -13.64 4.28
CA ILE A 4 -73.68 -14.57 3.90
C ILE A 4 -74.25 -15.98 3.93
N LYS A 5 -74.26 -16.63 2.74
CA LYS A 5 -74.58 -18.05 2.59
C LYS A 5 -73.38 -18.95 2.78
N ASN A 6 -73.59 -19.93 3.64
CA ASN A 6 -72.64 -20.99 3.99
C ASN A 6 -72.12 -21.79 2.80
N LEU A 7 -70.82 -21.86 2.64
CA LEU A 7 -70.14 -22.75 1.72
C LEU A 7 -69.65 -23.98 2.51
N LYS A 8 -70.29 -25.12 2.27
CA LYS A 8 -69.87 -26.40 2.79
C LYS A 8 -68.69 -26.92 1.99
N VAL A 9 -67.52 -27.02 2.66
CA VAL A 9 -66.36 -27.68 2.07
C VAL A 9 -66.47 -29.18 2.32
N THR A 10 -66.66 -29.97 1.28
CA THR A 10 -66.62 -31.43 1.31
C THR A 10 -65.18 -31.87 1.22
N VAL A 11 -64.65 -32.44 2.32
CA VAL A 11 -63.33 -33.06 2.39
C VAL A 11 -63.41 -34.43 1.68
N PHE A 12 -62.77 -34.54 0.52
CA PHE A 12 -62.59 -35.82 -0.19
C PHE A 12 -61.29 -36.45 0.36
N SER A 13 -61.48 -37.50 1.22
CA SER A 13 -60.39 -38.32 1.72
C SER A 13 -59.96 -39.27 0.61
N LEU A 14 -58.84 -39.01 -0.02
CA LEU A 14 -58.20 -39.90 -0.98
C LEU A 14 -57.27 -40.86 -0.22
N PHE A 15 -57.67 -42.08 -0.04
CA PHE A 15 -56.80 -43.16 0.44
C PHE A 15 -55.76 -43.49 -0.63
N MET A 16 -54.55 -43.03 -0.49
CA MET A 16 -53.40 -43.53 -1.24
C MET A 16 -52.92 -44.84 -0.63
N THR A 17 -53.12 -45.93 -1.33
CA THR A 17 -52.44 -47.21 -1.07
C THR A 17 -50.99 -47.04 -1.45
N THR A 18 -50.09 -46.98 -0.45
CA THR A 18 -48.64 -47.01 -0.67
C THR A 18 -48.24 -48.40 -1.13
N ALA A 19 -48.05 -48.59 -2.43
CA ALA A 19 -47.28 -49.73 -2.91
C ALA A 19 -45.84 -49.57 -2.44
N ALA A 20 -45.34 -50.52 -1.63
CA ALA A 20 -43.96 -50.59 -1.23
C ALA A 20 -43.07 -50.81 -2.49
N VAL A 21 -42.40 -49.75 -2.96
CA VAL A 21 -41.36 -49.88 -3.98
C VAL A 21 -40.10 -50.34 -3.23
N PRO A 22 -39.49 -51.47 -3.62
CA PRO A 22 -38.27 -51.94 -2.98
C PRO A 22 -37.15 -50.87 -3.15
N ALA A 23 -36.50 -50.63 -2.06
CA ALA A 23 -35.42 -49.62 -1.93
C ALA A 23 -34.20 -49.99 -2.79
N GLN A 24 -34.24 -49.61 -4.08
CA GLN A 24 -33.04 -49.59 -4.93
C GLN A 24 -32.30 -48.27 -4.88
N GLY A 25 -32.78 -47.26 -4.11
CA GLY A 25 -32.17 -45.94 -3.98
C GLY A 25 -30.93 -45.87 -3.08
N GLN A 26 -30.79 -46.82 -2.14
CA GLN A 26 -29.65 -46.81 -1.18
C GLN A 26 -28.32 -47.26 -1.82
N ASP A 27 -28.37 -48.09 -2.86
CA ASP A 27 -27.17 -48.59 -3.53
C ASP A 27 -26.52 -47.58 -4.47
N LEU A 28 -27.31 -46.63 -5.03
CA LEU A 28 -26.81 -45.55 -5.86
C LEU A 28 -26.09 -44.48 -4.97
N LEU A 29 -26.64 -44.15 -3.81
CA LEU A 29 -26.00 -43.22 -2.86
C LEU A 29 -24.70 -43.78 -2.29
N ALA A 30 -24.65 -45.11 -1.99
CA ALA A 30 -23.43 -45.76 -1.54
C ALA A 30 -22.33 -45.83 -2.60
N ARG A 31 -22.69 -45.88 -3.90
CA ARG A 31 -21.74 -45.84 -5.01
C ARG A 31 -21.24 -44.44 -5.33
N GLN A 32 -22.02 -43.40 -5.05
CA GLN A 32 -21.61 -41.99 -5.23
C GLN A 32 -20.75 -41.47 -4.09
N ALA A 33 -20.88 -41.99 -2.88
CA ALA A 33 -20.14 -41.53 -1.70
C ALA A 33 -18.60 -41.51 -1.88
N PRO A 34 -17.93 -42.49 -2.56
CA PRO A 34 -16.50 -42.42 -2.80
C PRO A 34 -16.12 -41.35 -3.83
N VAL A 35 -17.00 -41.08 -4.82
CA VAL A 35 -16.79 -40.06 -5.84
C VAL A 35 -16.94 -38.67 -5.23
N ASP A 36 -17.96 -38.46 -4.43
CA ASP A 36 -18.20 -37.19 -3.72
C ASP A 36 -17.07 -36.87 -2.72
N ARG A 37 -16.50 -37.86 -2.04
CA ARG A 37 -15.33 -37.67 -1.18
C ARG A 37 -14.09 -37.28 -1.96
N LYS A 38 -13.85 -37.86 -3.14
CA LYS A 38 -12.75 -37.48 -4.01
C LYS A 38 -12.96 -36.09 -4.61
N MET A 39 -14.18 -35.76 -5.06
CA MET A 39 -14.50 -34.46 -5.56
C MET A 39 -14.36 -33.39 -4.48
N LYS A 40 -14.87 -33.61 -3.26
CA LYS A 40 -14.67 -32.67 -2.14
C LYS A 40 -13.20 -32.47 -1.78
N ALA A 41 -12.36 -33.52 -1.83
CA ALA A 41 -10.94 -33.41 -1.58
C ALA A 41 -10.19 -32.65 -2.69
N VAL A 42 -10.58 -32.88 -3.96
CA VAL A 42 -10.06 -32.13 -5.10
C VAL A 42 -10.49 -30.67 -5.05
N ASP A 43 -11.77 -30.41 -4.75
CA ASP A 43 -12.29 -29.06 -4.58
C ASP A 43 -11.60 -28.31 -3.45
N SER A 44 -11.30 -28.98 -2.33
CA SER A 44 -10.60 -28.36 -1.21
C SER A 44 -9.16 -27.97 -1.55
N ILE A 45 -8.44 -28.81 -2.32
CA ILE A 45 -7.07 -28.49 -2.78
C ILE A 45 -7.11 -27.37 -3.82
N ALA A 46 -8.05 -27.41 -4.75
CA ALA A 46 -8.22 -26.36 -5.75
C ALA A 46 -8.64 -25.04 -5.08
N LEU A 47 -9.55 -25.10 -4.11
CA LEU A 47 -9.98 -23.95 -3.33
C LEU A 47 -8.81 -23.35 -2.53
N ASN A 48 -8.03 -24.17 -1.83
CA ASN A 48 -6.87 -23.69 -1.08
C ASN A 48 -5.83 -23.03 -1.99
N ARG A 49 -5.57 -23.57 -3.18
CA ARG A 49 -4.68 -22.94 -4.16
C ARG A 49 -5.22 -21.60 -4.65
N LEU A 50 -6.52 -21.49 -4.90
CA LEU A 50 -7.16 -20.23 -5.29
C LEU A 50 -7.09 -19.21 -4.16
N ILE A 51 -7.33 -19.63 -2.91
CA ILE A 51 -7.19 -18.77 -1.73
C ILE A 51 -5.73 -18.30 -1.58
N GLU A 52 -4.76 -19.21 -1.65
CA GLU A 52 -3.33 -18.85 -1.59
C GLU A 52 -2.92 -17.90 -2.72
N GLN A 53 -3.44 -18.12 -3.93
CA GLN A 53 -3.19 -17.22 -5.06
C GLN A 53 -3.84 -15.86 -4.83
N GLU A 54 -5.09 -15.81 -4.38
CA GLU A 54 -5.80 -14.56 -4.08
C GLU A 54 -5.09 -13.77 -2.96
N LEU A 55 -4.65 -14.42 -1.90
CA LEU A 55 -3.89 -13.82 -0.81
C LEU A 55 -2.54 -13.26 -1.30
N PHE A 56 -1.89 -13.97 -2.23
CA PHE A 56 -0.65 -13.50 -2.85
C PHE A 56 -0.88 -12.29 -3.78
N GLU A 57 -1.97 -12.30 -4.55
CA GLU A 57 -2.33 -11.22 -5.47
C GLU A 57 -2.99 -10.02 -4.76
N ASN A 58 -3.63 -10.27 -3.61
CA ASN A 58 -4.35 -9.25 -2.83
C ASN A 58 -4.07 -9.36 -1.32
N PRO A 59 -2.86 -8.99 -0.87
CA PRO A 59 -2.49 -8.99 0.56
C PRO A 59 -3.40 -8.12 1.43
N ALA A 60 -4.13 -7.17 0.83
CA ALA A 60 -5.08 -6.34 1.58
C ALA A 60 -6.18 -7.18 2.26
N GLY A 61 -6.54 -8.35 1.71
CA GLY A 61 -7.53 -9.25 2.31
C GLY A 61 -7.14 -9.76 3.69
N ASP A 62 -5.84 -10.00 3.93
CA ASP A 62 -5.32 -10.44 5.23
C ASP A 62 -5.11 -9.31 6.22
N LEU A 63 -4.79 -8.11 5.71
CA LEU A 63 -4.44 -6.96 6.55
C LEU A 63 -5.67 -6.22 7.08
N TYR A 64 -6.81 -6.35 6.41
CA TYR A 64 -8.02 -5.58 6.74
C TYR A 64 -9.23 -6.49 6.88
N GLU A 65 -9.70 -6.65 8.10
CA GLU A 65 -10.83 -7.52 8.44
C GLU A 65 -12.16 -7.02 7.86
N GLU A 66 -12.33 -5.70 7.74
CA GLU A 66 -13.59 -5.09 7.32
C GLU A 66 -13.38 -4.00 6.27
N TRP A 67 -14.40 -3.84 5.41
CA TRP A 67 -14.53 -2.70 4.51
C TRP A 67 -15.40 -1.64 5.16
N ASP A 68 -14.85 -0.45 5.35
CA ASP A 68 -15.52 0.67 6.01
C ASP A 68 -15.34 1.96 5.20
N ASN A 69 -16.45 2.57 4.80
CA ASN A 69 -16.50 3.85 4.10
C ASN A 69 -16.68 5.04 5.06
N ASP A 70 -16.87 4.82 6.37
CA ASP A 70 -17.17 5.87 7.33
C ASP A 70 -15.93 6.40 8.06
N LEU A 71 -15.09 5.53 8.54
CA LEU A 71 -13.89 5.90 9.28
C LEU A 71 -12.76 6.33 8.33
N THR A 72 -12.35 7.59 8.43
CA THR A 72 -11.21 8.10 7.64
C THR A 72 -9.96 7.26 7.87
N HIS A 73 -9.66 6.94 9.12
CA HIS A 73 -8.51 6.10 9.47
C HIS A 73 -8.99 4.73 9.94
N TYR A 74 -8.54 3.70 9.25
CA TYR A 74 -8.79 2.33 9.66
C TYR A 74 -8.15 2.06 11.04
N ASN A 75 -8.85 1.36 11.92
CA ASN A 75 -8.40 1.04 13.29
C ASN A 75 -8.74 -0.41 13.71
N GLY A 76 -9.15 -1.26 12.76
CA GLY A 76 -9.59 -2.64 13.03
C GLY A 76 -8.45 -3.62 13.32
N SER A 77 -7.30 -3.46 12.67
CA SER A 77 -6.17 -4.38 12.82
C SER A 77 -4.89 -3.66 13.23
N THR A 78 -3.97 -4.40 13.81
CA THR A 78 -2.65 -3.91 14.17
C THR A 78 -1.67 -4.22 13.03
N ILE A 79 -0.87 -3.22 12.62
CA ILE A 79 0.19 -3.45 11.64
C ILE A 79 1.13 -4.56 12.14
N PRO A 80 1.42 -5.61 11.36
CA PRO A 80 2.39 -6.64 11.70
C PRO A 80 3.78 -6.06 12.00
N ASP A 81 4.58 -6.77 12.80
CA ASP A 81 5.95 -6.32 13.11
C ASP A 81 6.87 -6.31 11.88
N GLU A 82 6.56 -7.19 10.93
CA GLU A 82 7.20 -7.25 9.62
C GLU A 82 6.11 -7.42 8.54
N THR A 83 6.16 -6.60 7.50
CA THR A 83 5.22 -6.66 6.36
C THR A 83 5.93 -6.23 5.09
N THR A 84 5.86 -7.06 4.05
CA THR A 84 6.43 -6.75 2.75
C THR A 84 5.36 -6.23 1.80
N ILE A 85 5.61 -5.09 1.21
CA ILE A 85 4.71 -4.37 0.30
C ILE A 85 5.28 -4.46 -1.11
N ASP A 86 4.49 -4.93 -2.06
CA ASP A 86 4.84 -4.91 -3.48
C ASP A 86 4.62 -3.50 -4.04
N LEU A 87 5.68 -2.90 -4.56
CA LEU A 87 5.64 -1.55 -5.15
C LEU A 87 5.64 -1.59 -6.69
N ARG A 88 5.61 -2.77 -7.29
CA ARG A 88 5.51 -2.92 -8.75
C ARG A 88 4.15 -2.43 -9.24
N GLY A 89 4.09 -1.94 -10.46
CA GLY A 89 2.85 -1.36 -11.00
C GLY A 89 2.47 0.00 -10.41
N PHE A 90 3.41 0.66 -9.72
CA PHE A 90 3.23 2.02 -9.22
C PHE A 90 3.07 3.04 -10.34
N CYS A 91 2.21 4.04 -10.10
CA CYS A 91 2.13 5.26 -10.90
C CYS A 91 2.26 6.48 -9.99
N MET A 92 3.11 7.44 -10.38
CA MET A 92 3.20 8.70 -9.65
C MET A 92 1.86 9.44 -9.63
N PRO A 93 1.35 9.84 -8.45
CA PRO A 93 0.07 10.53 -8.34
C PRO A 93 0.05 11.91 -9.00
N THR A 94 1.23 12.50 -9.25
CA THR A 94 1.40 13.79 -9.94
C THR A 94 2.75 13.82 -10.65
N PRO A 95 2.87 14.49 -11.80
CA PRO A 95 4.16 14.69 -12.47
C PRO A 95 5.09 15.67 -11.74
N SER A 96 4.61 16.31 -10.67
CA SER A 96 5.40 17.25 -9.88
C SER A 96 6.53 16.57 -9.13
N ARG A 97 7.72 17.16 -9.22
CA ARG A 97 8.95 16.70 -8.53
C ARG A 97 9.30 17.52 -7.30
N VAL A 98 8.42 18.49 -6.94
CA VAL A 98 8.70 19.46 -5.90
C VAL A 98 7.97 19.05 -4.61
N ILE A 99 8.72 18.58 -3.64
CA ILE A 99 8.23 18.34 -2.29
C ILE A 99 8.29 19.67 -1.52
N THR A 100 7.17 20.10 -0.98
CA THR A 100 7.05 21.35 -0.21
C THR A 100 7.08 21.12 1.30
N SER A 101 6.76 19.90 1.77
CA SER A 101 6.87 19.54 3.18
C SER A 101 7.09 18.04 3.36
N ASN A 102 7.97 17.70 4.32
CA ASN A 102 8.33 16.32 4.64
C ASN A 102 7.33 15.67 5.62
N PHE A 103 7.34 14.34 5.63
CA PHE A 103 6.76 13.53 6.69
C PHE A 103 7.49 13.78 8.02
N GLY A 104 6.76 13.72 9.13
CA GLY A 104 7.34 13.75 10.46
C GLY A 104 6.93 14.96 11.28
N ALA A 105 7.62 15.19 12.40
CA ALA A 105 7.32 16.26 13.33
C ALA A 105 7.60 17.64 12.74
N ARG A 106 6.59 18.55 12.83
CA ARG A 106 6.73 19.96 12.46
C ARG A 106 5.81 20.84 13.32
N TRP A 107 6.31 21.95 13.85
CA TRP A 107 5.55 22.93 14.65
C TRP A 107 4.69 22.29 15.75
N GLY A 108 5.25 21.31 16.48
CA GLY A 108 4.55 20.61 17.56
C GLY A 108 3.45 19.63 17.11
N ARG A 109 3.39 19.31 15.80
CA ARG A 109 2.42 18.37 15.22
C ARG A 109 3.12 17.35 14.33
N GLN A 110 2.56 16.14 14.24
CA GLN A 110 3.01 15.10 13.32
C GLN A 110 2.36 15.33 11.94
N HIS A 111 3.21 15.52 10.91
CA HIS A 111 2.79 15.47 9.51
C HIS A 111 2.79 14.03 9.02
N LYS A 112 1.63 13.52 8.66
CA LYS A 112 1.43 12.10 8.38
C LYS A 112 1.66 11.72 6.91
N GLY A 113 2.08 12.68 6.06
CA GLY A 113 2.32 12.50 4.64
C GLY A 113 3.43 13.36 4.10
N LEU A 114 3.51 13.44 2.77
CA LEU A 114 4.32 14.41 2.03
C LEU A 114 3.39 15.43 1.39
N ASP A 115 3.81 16.70 1.40
CA ASP A 115 3.15 17.73 0.60
C ASP A 115 3.93 17.94 -0.71
N ILE A 116 3.26 17.75 -1.82
CA ILE A 116 3.84 17.86 -3.18
C ILE A 116 3.18 19.05 -3.90
N LYS A 117 3.99 19.91 -4.48
CA LYS A 117 3.49 21.08 -5.22
C LYS A 117 2.63 20.64 -6.39
N VAL A 118 1.38 21.09 -6.41
CA VAL A 118 0.47 21.01 -7.56
C VAL A 118 -0.25 22.33 -7.73
N TYR A 119 -0.83 22.57 -8.89
CA TYR A 119 -1.71 23.70 -9.14
C TYR A 119 -3.17 23.27 -9.07
N VAL A 120 -4.06 24.23 -8.85
CA VAL A 120 -5.49 23.95 -8.87
C VAL A 120 -5.88 23.50 -10.27
N GLY A 121 -6.51 22.30 -10.36
CA GLY A 121 -6.89 21.69 -11.62
C GLY A 121 -5.89 20.68 -12.19
N ASP A 122 -4.68 20.55 -11.62
CA ASP A 122 -3.75 19.49 -12.01
C ASP A 122 -4.37 18.12 -11.73
N THR A 123 -4.23 17.17 -12.67
CA THR A 123 -4.77 15.83 -12.50
C THR A 123 -4.01 15.07 -11.42
N ILE A 124 -4.74 14.53 -10.45
CA ILE A 124 -4.25 13.60 -9.44
C ILE A 124 -4.64 12.19 -9.84
N ARG A 125 -3.70 11.25 -9.73
CA ARG A 125 -3.85 9.86 -10.18
C ARG A 125 -3.69 8.86 -9.04
N ALA A 126 -4.33 7.70 -9.17
CA ALA A 126 -4.17 6.58 -8.25
C ALA A 126 -2.73 6.03 -8.29
N ALA A 127 -2.10 5.86 -7.12
CA ALA A 127 -0.73 5.35 -7.02
C ALA A 127 -0.60 3.87 -7.39
N PHE A 128 -1.59 3.06 -7.07
CA PHE A 128 -1.69 1.64 -7.41
C PHE A 128 -3.12 1.29 -7.78
N SER A 129 -3.33 0.10 -8.33
CA SER A 129 -4.67 -0.46 -8.51
C SER A 129 -5.29 -0.81 -7.16
N GLY A 130 -6.61 -0.63 -7.04
CA GLY A 130 -7.32 -0.87 -5.80
C GLY A 130 -8.75 -0.35 -5.85
N LYS A 131 -9.37 -0.25 -4.68
CA LYS A 131 -10.76 0.20 -4.53
C LYS A 131 -10.83 1.48 -3.69
N VAL A 132 -11.60 2.44 -4.16
CA VAL A 132 -11.83 3.71 -3.48
C VAL A 132 -12.64 3.47 -2.21
N ARG A 133 -12.05 3.79 -1.06
CA ARG A 133 -12.69 3.57 0.23
C ARG A 133 -13.44 4.81 0.73
N ILE A 134 -12.84 5.98 0.59
CA ILE A 134 -13.40 7.24 1.10
C ILE A 134 -13.35 8.30 0.01
N VAL A 135 -14.47 9.04 -0.14
CA VAL A 135 -14.57 10.30 -0.91
C VAL A 135 -15.34 11.29 -0.06
N LYS A 136 -14.64 12.12 0.71
CA LYS A 136 -15.27 13.03 1.70
C LYS A 136 -14.65 14.42 1.68
N TYR A 137 -15.36 15.34 2.35
CA TYR A 137 -14.89 16.71 2.57
C TYR A 137 -14.74 17.00 4.06
N GLU A 138 -13.52 17.32 4.48
CA GLU A 138 -13.17 17.68 5.86
C GLU A 138 -12.63 19.13 5.89
N PRO A 139 -13.44 20.13 6.20
CA PRO A 139 -13.06 21.56 6.09
C PRO A 139 -11.88 21.98 6.96
N ARG A 140 -11.68 21.32 8.11
CA ARG A 140 -10.61 21.64 9.07
C ARG A 140 -9.43 20.68 9.05
N GLY A 141 -9.40 19.76 8.08
CA GLY A 141 -8.38 18.74 7.90
C GLY A 141 -7.96 18.58 6.44
N TYR A 142 -8.23 17.43 5.87
CA TYR A 142 -7.84 17.06 4.51
C TYR A 142 -8.49 17.86 3.39
N GLY A 143 -9.52 18.67 3.66
CA GLY A 143 -10.32 19.29 2.61
C GLY A 143 -11.12 18.26 1.83
N LYS A 144 -11.20 18.41 0.52
CA LYS A 144 -11.67 17.34 -0.36
C LYS A 144 -10.56 16.30 -0.48
N TYR A 145 -10.87 15.05 -0.15
CA TYR A 145 -9.89 13.99 -0.16
C TYR A 145 -10.47 12.66 -0.64
N VAL A 146 -9.57 11.81 -1.12
CA VAL A 146 -9.84 10.43 -1.53
C VAL A 146 -8.91 9.51 -0.75
N VAL A 147 -9.43 8.37 -0.32
CA VAL A 147 -8.63 7.26 0.24
C VAL A 147 -8.86 6.04 -0.64
N ILE A 148 -7.77 5.42 -1.08
CA ILE A 148 -7.81 4.19 -1.86
C ILE A 148 -7.11 3.10 -1.06
N ARG A 149 -7.79 1.95 -0.91
CA ARG A 149 -7.19 0.71 -0.43
C ARG A 149 -6.72 -0.09 -1.64
N HIS A 150 -5.42 -0.33 -1.70
CA HIS A 150 -4.76 -1.02 -2.80
C HIS A 150 -4.63 -2.50 -2.52
N TYR A 151 -4.58 -3.32 -3.58
CA TYR A 151 -4.45 -4.77 -3.46
C TYR A 151 -3.14 -5.20 -2.79
N ASN A 152 -2.08 -4.38 -2.85
CA ASN A 152 -0.81 -4.62 -2.17
C ASN A 152 -0.82 -4.32 -0.65
N GLY A 153 -1.98 -4.01 -0.07
CA GLY A 153 -2.16 -3.74 1.35
C GLY A 153 -1.92 -2.30 1.80
N LEU A 154 -1.45 -1.41 0.92
CA LEU A 154 -1.38 0.02 1.25
C LEU A 154 -2.74 0.70 1.17
N GLU A 155 -2.98 1.67 2.04
CA GLU A 155 -3.94 2.75 1.81
C GLU A 155 -3.19 4.03 1.46
N THR A 156 -3.63 4.72 0.40
CA THR A 156 -3.11 6.04 0.05
C THR A 156 -4.18 7.11 0.20
N TYR A 157 -3.76 8.27 0.69
CA TYR A 157 -4.61 9.43 0.95
C TYR A 157 -4.20 10.58 0.04
N TYR A 158 -5.17 11.20 -0.58
CA TYR A 158 -4.98 12.32 -1.51
C TYR A 158 -5.81 13.50 -1.03
N GLY A 159 -5.16 14.43 -0.32
CA GLY A 159 -5.83 15.56 0.31
C GLY A 159 -5.73 16.86 -0.49
N HIS A 160 -6.51 17.85 -0.02
CA HIS A 160 -6.58 19.24 -0.48
C HIS A 160 -7.05 19.40 -1.94
N MET A 161 -7.78 18.41 -2.47
CA MET A 161 -8.29 18.42 -3.84
C MET A 161 -9.30 19.54 -4.09
N SER A 162 -9.41 19.98 -5.34
CA SER A 162 -10.47 20.91 -5.78
C SER A 162 -11.73 20.17 -6.23
N ALA A 163 -11.58 18.98 -6.82
CA ALA A 163 -12.68 18.14 -7.28
C ALA A 163 -12.32 16.66 -7.19
N TRP A 164 -13.33 15.82 -7.01
CA TRP A 164 -13.24 14.36 -7.15
C TRP A 164 -13.65 13.95 -8.57
N LEU A 165 -13.05 12.87 -9.09
CA LEU A 165 -13.40 12.23 -10.34
C LEU A 165 -13.85 10.77 -10.16
N VAL A 166 -13.92 10.32 -8.91
CA VAL A 166 -14.30 8.97 -8.50
C VAL A 166 -15.32 9.03 -7.36
N ASN A 167 -16.01 7.92 -7.13
CA ASN A 167 -16.93 7.72 -6.02
C ASN A 167 -16.42 6.63 -5.08
N GLU A 168 -16.99 6.56 -3.87
CA GLU A 168 -16.74 5.45 -2.96
C GLU A 168 -17.12 4.12 -3.61
N ASN A 169 -16.30 3.11 -3.38
CA ASN A 169 -16.39 1.76 -3.93
C ASN A 169 -16.06 1.60 -5.42
N ASP A 170 -15.67 2.66 -6.14
CA ASP A 170 -15.13 2.54 -7.49
C ASP A 170 -13.82 1.73 -7.46
N GLU A 171 -13.64 0.85 -8.45
CA GLU A 171 -12.35 0.22 -8.71
C GLU A 171 -11.52 1.10 -9.63
N VAL A 172 -10.24 1.28 -9.28
CA VAL A 172 -9.30 2.10 -10.03
C VAL A 172 -8.03 1.33 -10.34
N ARG A 173 -7.45 1.61 -11.47
CA ARG A 173 -6.12 1.13 -11.86
C ARG A 173 -5.06 2.17 -11.50
N ALA A 174 -3.83 1.71 -11.31
CA ALA A 174 -2.70 2.62 -11.17
C ALA A 174 -2.65 3.59 -12.36
N GLY A 175 -2.58 4.89 -12.06
CA GLY A 175 -2.57 5.96 -13.08
C GLY A 175 -3.94 6.50 -13.47
N ASP A 176 -5.03 5.90 -13.06
CA ASP A 176 -6.37 6.44 -13.32
C ASP A 176 -6.55 7.81 -12.66
N PRO A 177 -7.19 8.77 -13.31
CA PRO A 177 -7.48 10.08 -12.73
C PRO A 177 -8.54 9.93 -11.63
N ILE A 178 -8.20 10.36 -10.41
CA ILE A 178 -9.07 10.25 -9.22
C ILE A 178 -9.59 11.60 -8.74
N GLY A 179 -8.99 12.70 -9.19
CA GLY A 179 -9.41 14.04 -8.83
C GLY A 179 -8.47 15.12 -9.35
N LEU A 180 -8.72 16.33 -8.92
CA LEU A 180 -7.97 17.51 -9.33
C LEU A 180 -7.29 18.18 -8.14
N GLY A 181 -6.05 18.60 -8.31
CA GLY A 181 -5.28 19.37 -7.35
C GLY A 181 -6.02 20.62 -6.90
N GLY A 182 -5.78 21.03 -5.66
CA GLY A 182 -6.51 22.13 -5.06
C GLY A 182 -5.82 22.77 -3.87
N ASN A 183 -6.63 23.49 -3.09
CA ASN A 183 -6.22 24.16 -1.86
C ASN A 183 -7.37 24.18 -0.85
N THR A 184 -8.09 23.05 -0.72
CA THR A 184 -9.24 22.93 0.19
C THR A 184 -8.82 22.39 1.57
N GLY A 185 -9.67 22.60 2.58
CA GLY A 185 -9.39 22.19 3.96
C GLY A 185 -8.34 23.07 4.65
N ARG A 186 -7.54 22.47 5.53
CA ARG A 186 -6.47 23.17 6.25
C ARG A 186 -5.20 23.24 5.40
N SER A 187 -5.23 24.03 4.36
CA SER A 187 -4.12 24.26 3.43
C SER A 187 -3.81 25.75 3.31
N THR A 188 -2.53 26.09 3.23
CA THR A 188 -2.04 27.48 3.09
C THR A 188 -1.62 27.83 1.65
N GLY A 189 -1.66 26.85 0.74
CA GLY A 189 -1.29 27.02 -0.68
C GLY A 189 -1.54 25.73 -1.43
N SER A 190 -1.73 25.81 -2.75
CA SER A 190 -2.05 24.66 -3.58
C SER A 190 -0.95 23.59 -3.53
N HIS A 191 -1.31 22.40 -3.02
CA HIS A 191 -0.45 21.23 -2.95
C HIS A 191 -1.31 19.95 -2.86
N LEU A 192 -0.72 18.82 -3.20
CA LEU A 192 -1.23 17.50 -2.90
C LEU A 192 -0.65 17.06 -1.55
N HIS A 193 -1.50 16.80 -0.56
CA HIS A 193 -1.13 16.08 0.64
C HIS A 193 -1.27 14.59 0.36
N PHE A 194 -0.15 13.87 0.37
CA PHE A 194 -0.08 12.45 0.02
C PHE A 194 0.39 11.62 1.21
N GLU A 195 -0.47 10.70 1.68
CA GLU A 195 -0.11 9.76 2.75
C GLU A 195 -0.08 8.32 2.24
N THR A 196 0.72 7.51 2.89
CA THR A 196 0.67 6.04 2.80
C THR A 196 0.42 5.45 4.17
N ARG A 197 -0.46 4.47 4.26
CA ARG A 197 -0.81 3.81 5.51
C ARG A 197 -0.92 2.31 5.34
N ILE A 198 -0.67 1.57 6.42
CA ILE A 198 -1.04 0.16 6.58
C ILE A 198 -1.77 0.03 7.90
N CYS A 199 -2.92 -0.63 7.90
CA CYS A 199 -3.77 -0.83 9.10
C CYS A 199 -3.96 0.49 9.89
N GLY A 200 -4.19 1.60 9.17
CA GLY A 200 -4.37 2.94 9.73
C GLY A 200 -3.08 3.65 10.18
N VAL A 201 -1.96 2.94 10.30
CA VAL A 201 -0.67 3.52 10.69
C VAL A 201 -0.03 4.25 9.53
N ALA A 202 0.25 5.55 9.70
CA ALA A 202 0.90 6.36 8.67
C ALA A 202 2.38 5.99 8.54
N LEU A 203 2.79 5.64 7.32
CA LEU A 203 4.16 5.38 6.96
C LEU A 203 4.73 6.56 6.15
N ASN A 204 6.02 6.79 6.27
CA ASN A 204 6.71 7.84 5.52
C ASN A 204 6.75 7.49 4.03
N PRO A 205 6.06 8.23 3.13
CA PRO A 205 6.05 7.90 1.71
C PRO A 205 7.45 7.93 1.07
N ALA A 206 8.40 8.70 1.63
CA ALA A 206 9.77 8.74 1.14
C ALA A 206 10.54 7.42 1.29
N LEU A 207 10.03 6.45 2.07
CA LEU A 207 10.59 5.10 2.13
C LEU A 207 10.34 4.33 0.83
N MET A 208 9.21 4.54 0.21
CA MET A 208 8.70 3.78 -0.93
C MET A 208 8.81 4.54 -2.25
N PHE A 209 8.72 5.89 -2.21
CA PHE A 209 8.63 6.72 -3.42
C PHE A 209 9.70 7.80 -3.46
N ASP A 210 10.30 7.98 -4.62
CA ASP A 210 11.19 9.09 -4.94
C ASP A 210 10.51 10.04 -5.93
N PHE A 211 9.80 11.03 -5.41
CA PHE A 211 9.08 12.01 -6.23
C PHE A 211 10.00 12.84 -7.14
N ARG A 212 11.27 12.99 -6.79
CA ARG A 212 12.23 13.73 -7.61
C ARG A 212 12.64 12.97 -8.86
N ASN A 213 12.82 11.64 -8.70
CA ASN A 213 13.14 10.77 -9.81
C ASN A 213 11.90 10.18 -10.49
N GLN A 214 10.70 10.41 -9.91
CA GLN A 214 9.41 9.90 -10.40
C GLN A 214 9.41 8.36 -10.49
N ASP A 215 9.90 7.70 -9.44
CA ASP A 215 10.04 6.25 -9.41
C ASP A 215 9.86 5.72 -7.97
N VAL A 216 9.67 4.42 -7.85
CA VAL A 216 9.72 3.70 -6.58
C VAL A 216 11.16 3.50 -6.11
N THR A 217 11.34 3.29 -4.82
CA THR A 217 12.67 3.03 -4.24
C THR A 217 13.13 1.59 -4.45
N GLY A 218 12.25 0.67 -4.86
CA GLY A 218 12.47 -0.74 -5.15
C GLY A 218 11.21 -1.44 -5.56
N ASP A 219 11.33 -2.72 -5.91
CA ASP A 219 10.18 -3.56 -6.25
C ASP A 219 9.34 -3.87 -5.03
N PHE A 220 9.99 -3.96 -3.87
CA PHE A 220 9.38 -4.28 -2.59
C PHE A 220 9.92 -3.35 -1.52
N TYR A 221 9.07 -3.00 -0.57
CA TYR A 221 9.46 -2.37 0.68
C TYR A 221 9.06 -3.30 1.83
N THR A 222 10.01 -3.68 2.68
CA THR A 222 9.71 -4.44 3.88
C THR A 222 9.71 -3.51 5.09
N PHE A 223 8.53 -3.34 5.67
CA PHE A 223 8.38 -2.63 6.94
C PHE A 223 8.90 -3.51 8.07
N HIS A 224 9.75 -2.94 8.92
CA HIS A 224 10.15 -3.55 10.19
C HIS A 224 9.90 -2.54 11.31
N ARG A 225 9.04 -2.87 12.24
CA ARG A 225 8.66 -1.97 13.35
C ARG A 225 9.87 -1.43 14.10
N SER A 226 10.87 -2.28 14.40
CA SER A 226 12.06 -1.90 15.14
C SER A 226 13.02 -0.96 14.39
N LYS A 227 13.02 -1.01 13.05
CA LYS A 227 13.94 -0.24 12.20
C LYS A 227 13.28 1.00 11.59
N TYR A 228 11.94 1.05 11.57
CA TYR A 228 11.15 2.04 10.85
C TYR A 228 11.53 3.49 11.16
N ALA A 229 11.72 3.85 12.43
CA ALA A 229 12.00 5.23 12.82
C ALA A 229 13.33 5.73 12.21
N ARG A 230 14.37 4.90 12.25
CA ARG A 230 15.69 5.19 11.67
C ARG A 230 15.60 5.30 10.15
N GLU A 231 14.96 4.33 9.51
CA GLU A 231 14.77 4.31 8.05
C GLU A 231 13.96 5.51 7.56
N SER A 232 12.89 5.87 8.27
CA SER A 232 12.07 7.04 7.97
C SER A 232 12.86 8.35 8.06
N ALA A 233 13.67 8.52 9.09
CA ALA A 233 14.54 9.69 9.23
C ALA A 233 15.58 9.76 8.10
N GLN A 234 16.19 8.63 7.74
CA GLN A 234 17.14 8.54 6.64
C GLN A 234 16.47 8.85 5.28
N ALA A 235 15.29 8.29 5.00
CA ALA A 235 14.55 8.54 3.77
C ALA A 235 14.15 10.02 3.64
N THR A 236 13.70 10.66 4.72
CA THR A 236 13.40 12.10 4.75
C THR A 236 14.65 12.94 4.42
N ARG A 237 15.80 12.61 4.99
CA ARG A 237 17.06 13.31 4.71
C ARG A 237 17.49 13.16 3.23
N LEU A 238 17.33 11.99 2.66
CA LEU A 238 17.74 11.70 1.29
C LEU A 238 16.79 12.27 0.22
N ARG A 239 15.48 12.13 0.45
CA ARG A 239 14.42 12.40 -0.54
C ARG A 239 13.52 13.58 -0.18
N GLY A 240 13.65 14.13 1.02
CA GLY A 240 12.87 15.25 1.50
C GLY A 240 13.16 16.57 0.78
N VAL A 241 12.61 17.66 1.29
CA VAL A 241 12.81 19.02 0.75
C VAL A 241 14.32 19.33 0.71
N SER A 242 14.82 19.77 -0.46
CA SER A 242 16.20 20.20 -0.63
C SER A 242 16.26 21.72 -0.49
N GLY A 243 16.91 22.18 0.55
CA GLY A 243 17.22 23.60 0.70
C GLY A 243 16.65 24.24 1.97
N ASN A 244 17.51 25.01 2.59
CA ASN A 244 17.35 25.93 3.72
C ASN A 244 16.40 25.50 4.81
N SER A 245 16.86 24.61 5.63
CA SER A 245 16.13 24.04 6.75
C SER A 245 16.20 24.96 7.97
N ASN A 246 15.53 26.10 7.89
CA ASN A 246 15.32 26.91 9.09
C ASN A 246 14.15 26.38 9.95
N ASN A 247 13.60 25.20 9.65
CA ASN A 247 12.46 24.65 10.40
C ASN A 247 12.45 23.10 10.52
N ILE A 248 13.58 22.43 10.33
CA ILE A 248 13.74 21.10 10.89
C ILE A 248 14.10 21.33 12.35
N GLY A 249 13.29 20.82 13.28
CA GLY A 249 13.59 20.90 14.71
C GLY A 249 15.06 20.54 14.91
N ARG A 250 15.74 21.44 15.60
CA ARG A 250 17.14 21.38 15.95
C ARG A 250 17.42 20.01 16.61
N PHE A 251 17.86 19.07 15.80
CA PHE A 251 18.68 17.98 16.27
C PHE A 251 20.09 18.50 16.08
N ASP A 252 20.72 18.83 17.20
CA ASP A 252 22.10 19.25 17.24
C ASP A 252 22.93 18.20 16.52
N SER A 253 23.49 18.62 15.39
CA SER A 253 24.45 17.86 14.61
C SER A 253 25.85 18.36 15.04
N ASP A 254 26.18 18.13 16.26
CA ASP A 254 27.55 18.23 16.73
C ASP A 254 27.79 17.05 17.69
N GLU A 255 28.01 15.88 17.09
CA GLU A 255 28.80 14.84 17.71
C GLU A 255 29.64 14.17 16.63
N ASP A 256 30.91 14.37 16.84
CA ASP A 256 32.10 13.96 16.15
C ASP A 256 32.06 12.54 15.59
N GLU A 257 32.65 12.42 14.37
CA GLU A 257 33.17 11.17 13.85
C GLU A 257 34.25 10.64 14.82
N GLU A 258 33.85 9.82 15.77
CA GLU A 258 34.79 8.92 16.44
C GLU A 258 34.53 7.49 15.98
N ASP A 259 35.55 6.97 15.29
CA ASP A 259 35.76 5.57 15.00
C ASP A 259 35.64 4.73 16.28
N VAL A 260 34.61 3.95 16.43
CA VAL A 260 34.55 2.87 17.40
C VAL A 260 34.61 1.54 16.68
N GLU A 261 35.87 1.11 16.51
CA GLU A 261 36.25 -0.27 16.25
C GLU A 261 35.88 -1.10 17.50
N MET A 262 34.84 -1.92 17.43
CA MET A 262 34.64 -2.99 18.40
C MET A 262 34.44 -4.31 17.68
N ALA A 263 35.50 -5.08 17.73
CA ALA A 263 35.54 -6.49 17.45
C ALA A 263 34.63 -7.24 18.42
N VAL A 264 33.61 -7.94 17.89
CA VAL A 264 33.01 -9.10 18.56
C VAL A 264 32.71 -10.18 17.53
N ALA A 265 33.17 -11.35 17.89
CA ALA A 265 33.15 -12.63 17.18
C ALA A 265 31.82 -13.00 16.59
N ALA A 266 31.89 -13.69 15.43
CA ALA A 266 30.78 -14.32 14.72
C ALA A 266 30.09 -15.41 15.56
N PRO A 267 28.78 -15.61 15.33
CA PRO A 267 28.42 -16.88 14.70
C PRO A 267 27.42 -16.76 13.53
N SER A 268 27.70 -17.57 12.52
CA SER A 268 26.84 -18.23 11.53
C SER A 268 25.62 -17.51 10.95
N ALA A 269 25.76 -17.13 9.69
CA ALA A 269 24.88 -17.19 8.53
C ALA A 269 23.34 -17.16 8.76
N SER A 270 22.76 -15.98 8.54
CA SER A 270 21.51 -15.83 7.81
C SER A 270 21.64 -14.56 6.95
N PHE A 271 21.62 -14.73 5.63
CA PHE A 271 21.74 -13.65 4.65
C PHE A 271 20.44 -12.81 4.64
N THR A 272 20.38 -11.78 5.46
CA THR A 272 19.51 -10.63 5.23
C THR A 272 20.37 -9.50 4.75
N SER A 273 20.48 -9.30 3.44
CA SER A 273 21.20 -8.18 2.86
C SER A 273 20.48 -6.87 3.23
N GLU A 274 21.03 -6.10 4.14
CA GLU A 274 20.55 -4.74 4.42
C GLU A 274 20.73 -3.89 3.16
N VAL A 275 19.64 -3.31 2.66
CA VAL A 275 19.69 -2.39 1.53
C VAL A 275 20.03 -1.00 2.03
N HIS A 276 21.15 -0.46 1.55
CA HIS A 276 21.62 0.88 1.83
C HIS A 276 21.39 1.81 0.63
N PHE A 277 21.48 3.12 0.86
CA PHE A 277 21.25 4.11 -0.17
C PHE A 277 22.43 5.08 -0.28
N HIS A 278 22.84 5.38 -1.54
CA HIS A 278 23.87 6.35 -1.84
C HIS A 278 23.30 7.46 -2.74
N LYS A 279 23.49 8.73 -2.33
CA LYS A 279 23.13 9.90 -3.16
C LYS A 279 24.30 10.28 -4.03
N VAL A 280 24.12 10.19 -5.35
CA VAL A 280 25.14 10.52 -6.36
C VAL A 280 25.58 11.97 -6.23
N LYS A 281 26.87 12.21 -6.06
CA LYS A 281 27.47 13.54 -6.09
C LYS A 281 27.92 13.91 -7.50
N LYS A 282 28.14 15.21 -7.74
CA LYS A 282 28.65 15.69 -9.02
C LYS A 282 29.99 15.05 -9.36
N GLY A 283 30.08 14.36 -10.50
CA GLY A 283 31.31 13.69 -10.98
C GLY A 283 31.48 12.24 -10.50
N GLU A 284 30.59 11.69 -9.68
CA GLU A 284 30.63 10.27 -9.32
C GLU A 284 30.18 9.38 -10.48
N THR A 285 30.81 8.23 -10.62
CA THR A 285 30.50 7.19 -11.59
C THR A 285 30.03 5.93 -10.88
N LEU A 286 29.34 5.03 -11.60
CA LEU A 286 28.96 3.72 -11.05
C LEU A 286 30.16 2.98 -10.41
N GLN A 287 31.36 3.08 -11.02
CA GLN A 287 32.57 2.46 -10.50
C GLN A 287 33.06 3.09 -9.21
N SER A 288 33.02 4.45 -9.11
CA SER A 288 33.44 5.14 -7.89
C SER A 288 32.48 4.84 -6.74
N ILE A 289 31.17 4.78 -7.02
CA ILE A 289 30.15 4.49 -6.04
C ILE A 289 30.24 3.01 -5.58
N ALA A 290 30.42 2.08 -6.52
CA ALA A 290 30.60 0.67 -6.19
C ALA A 290 31.76 0.44 -5.22
N ARG A 291 32.91 1.07 -5.47
CA ARG A 291 34.07 1.03 -4.55
C ARG A 291 33.77 1.60 -3.19
N LYS A 292 33.12 2.78 -3.14
CA LYS A 292 32.78 3.48 -1.92
C LYS A 292 31.77 2.74 -1.05
N CYS A 293 30.85 2.03 -1.70
CA CYS A 293 29.78 1.28 -1.04
C CYS A 293 30.12 -0.21 -0.87
N HIS A 294 31.38 -0.62 -1.10
CA HIS A 294 31.87 -2.00 -0.99
C HIS A 294 31.00 -3.02 -1.75
N THR A 295 30.48 -2.62 -2.90
CA THR A 295 29.61 -3.44 -3.76
C THR A 295 30.16 -3.50 -5.19
N THR A 296 29.53 -4.24 -6.09
CA THR A 296 29.92 -4.32 -7.49
C THR A 296 29.06 -3.44 -8.38
N VAL A 297 29.59 -3.00 -9.53
CA VAL A 297 28.81 -2.26 -10.52
C VAL A 297 27.61 -3.08 -11.01
N ASP A 298 27.76 -4.39 -11.13
CA ASP A 298 26.70 -5.30 -11.55
C ASP A 298 25.58 -5.37 -10.52
N SER A 299 25.92 -5.43 -9.24
CA SER A 299 24.95 -5.39 -8.13
C SER A 299 24.20 -4.06 -8.11
N LEU A 300 24.94 -2.92 -8.24
CA LEU A 300 24.32 -1.60 -8.33
C LEU A 300 23.36 -1.48 -9.51
N CYS A 301 23.79 -1.94 -10.69
CA CYS A 301 22.94 -1.90 -11.89
C CYS A 301 21.68 -2.75 -11.72
N LYS A 302 21.83 -3.96 -11.18
CA LYS A 302 20.73 -4.90 -10.97
C LYS A 302 19.74 -4.37 -9.92
N LEU A 303 20.22 -3.87 -8.77
CA LEU A 303 19.38 -3.34 -7.70
C LEU A 303 18.63 -2.06 -8.10
N ASN A 304 19.20 -1.27 -9.01
CA ASN A 304 18.65 0.00 -9.44
C ASN A 304 18.03 -0.05 -10.85
N ARG A 305 18.00 -1.22 -11.50
CA ARG A 305 17.47 -1.41 -12.87
C ARG A 305 18.06 -0.45 -13.90
N ILE A 306 19.36 -0.16 -13.79
CA ILE A 306 20.05 0.75 -14.67
C ILE A 306 21.12 0.03 -15.50
N GLY A 307 21.37 0.51 -16.72
CA GLY A 307 22.43 -0.01 -17.57
C GLY A 307 23.82 0.43 -17.11
N LYS A 308 24.85 -0.39 -17.39
CA LYS A 308 26.27 -0.07 -17.05
C LYS A 308 26.80 1.21 -17.69
N SER A 309 26.22 1.62 -18.81
CA SER A 309 26.60 2.83 -19.56
C SER A 309 25.78 4.07 -19.22
N ILE A 310 24.91 3.99 -18.21
CA ILE A 310 24.08 5.13 -17.83
C ILE A 310 24.92 6.28 -17.28
N ARG A 311 24.57 7.50 -17.68
CA ARG A 311 25.12 8.72 -17.07
C ARG A 311 24.33 9.05 -15.81
N LEU A 312 24.98 8.93 -14.66
CA LEU A 312 24.37 9.27 -13.39
C LEU A 312 24.16 10.79 -13.26
N MET A 313 23.02 11.15 -12.68
CA MET A 313 22.69 12.56 -12.41
C MET A 313 23.04 12.91 -10.95
N PRO A 314 23.66 14.07 -10.69
CA PRO A 314 23.84 14.53 -9.31
C PRO A 314 22.50 14.60 -8.58
N GLY A 315 22.45 14.02 -7.38
CA GLY A 315 21.21 13.92 -6.59
C GLY A 315 20.43 12.62 -6.77
N GLN A 316 20.72 11.83 -7.80
CA GLN A 316 20.15 10.50 -7.99
C GLN A 316 20.49 9.59 -6.79
N ILE A 317 19.55 8.75 -6.36
CA ILE A 317 19.74 7.84 -5.26
C ILE A 317 19.90 6.43 -5.80
N LEU A 318 20.98 5.77 -5.42
CA LEU A 318 21.25 4.38 -5.78
C LEU A 318 21.17 3.50 -4.53
N LYS A 319 20.58 2.33 -4.69
CA LYS A 319 20.57 1.26 -3.67
C LYS A 319 21.84 0.43 -3.81
N TYR A 320 22.32 -0.05 -2.66
CA TYR A 320 23.40 -1.03 -2.60
C TYR A 320 23.23 -1.94 -1.37
N ASN A 321 23.80 -3.08 -1.41
CA ASN A 321 23.83 -4.10 -0.34
C ASN A 321 25.25 -4.67 -0.21
#